data_23ac5dc362c9ce4759da412342cf490a
#
_entry.id   23ac5dc362c9ce4759da412342cf490a
#
_cell.length_a   1.000
_cell.length_b   1.000
_cell.length_c   1.000
_cell.angle_alpha   90.00
_cell.angle_beta   90.00
_cell.angle_gamma   90.00
#
_symmetry.space_group_name_H-M   'P 1'
#
loop_
_entity.id
_entity.type
_entity.pdbx_description
1 polymer ?
#
loop_
_entity_poly.entity_id
_entity_poly.type
_entity_poly.pdbx_seq_one_letter_code
_entity_poly.pdbx_strand_id
1 'polypeptide(L)'
;NLICDAKITTEDINLAEKAFGPDVGSMKGRITRSRPLPAQSSIIEIPPELLQIHEDIVLSIDGLMVNSLKFLATVLHDVFYRTDQYLSEDTANNYEDCMKEIYTVYKQGGFTINKIHCDNEFHKSMDSFAAKQDPPIRMNYAAAGEHAPRAERNNIVIQERIRANYYQLPYDTLTKTLVKYMVAKTPRKLNFFPAKHGISKHYSPRMILHQENIDFD
;
A
#
# COMPACT_ATOMS: atom_id res chain seq x y z
N ASN A 1 -37.38 32.47 17.15
CA ASN A 1 -37.92 31.34 16.36
C ASN A 1 -37.88 31.74 14.89
N LEU A 2 -37.03 31.04 14.11
CA LEU A 2 -36.90 31.24 12.65
C LEU A 2 -38.02 30.55 11.84
N ILE A 3 -38.77 29.68 12.50
CA ILE A 3 -39.87 28.93 11.91
C ILE A 3 -41.14 29.33 12.64
N CYS A 4 -42.09 29.95 11.90
CA CYS A 4 -43.42 30.26 12.43
C CYS A 4 -44.12 28.94 12.81
N ASP A 5 -44.80 28.94 13.96
CA ASP A 5 -45.55 27.80 14.51
C ASP A 5 -44.71 26.56 14.93
N ALA A 6 -43.39 26.72 15.09
CA ALA A 6 -42.59 25.62 15.68
C ALA A 6 -43.01 25.38 17.15
N LYS A 7 -43.54 24.20 17.40
CA LYS A 7 -43.93 23.78 18.77
C LYS A 7 -42.71 23.30 19.58
N ILE A 8 -41.54 23.19 18.97
CA ILE A 8 -40.31 22.74 19.62
C ILE A 8 -39.63 23.95 20.29
N THR A 9 -39.36 23.83 21.54
CA THR A 9 -38.66 24.82 22.36
C THR A 9 -37.17 24.49 22.48
N THR A 10 -36.38 25.45 22.95
CA THR A 10 -34.96 25.22 23.28
C THR A 10 -34.81 24.20 24.42
N GLU A 11 -35.77 24.14 25.31
CA GLU A 11 -35.78 23.17 26.42
C GLU A 11 -35.97 21.75 25.92
N ASP A 12 -36.84 21.54 24.90
CA ASP A 12 -37.04 20.24 24.26
C ASP A 12 -35.77 19.77 23.56
N ILE A 13 -35.03 20.66 22.89
CA ILE A 13 -33.75 20.36 22.27
C ILE A 13 -32.71 19.93 23.31
N ASN A 14 -32.57 20.68 24.39
CA ASN A 14 -31.65 20.38 25.47
C ASN A 14 -31.99 19.05 26.15
N LEU A 15 -33.28 18.76 26.32
CA LEU A 15 -33.76 17.51 26.88
C LEU A 15 -33.44 16.32 25.96
N ALA A 16 -33.64 16.50 24.67
CA ALA A 16 -33.28 15.49 23.67
C ALA A 16 -31.78 15.24 23.63
N GLU A 17 -30.95 16.29 23.63
CA GLU A 17 -29.48 16.13 23.68
C GLU A 17 -29.04 15.43 25.01
N LYS A 18 -29.71 15.71 26.13
CA LYS A 18 -29.42 15.04 27.39
C LYS A 18 -29.82 13.56 27.40
N ALA A 19 -30.90 13.21 26.70
CA ALA A 19 -31.43 11.85 26.63
C ALA A 19 -30.73 10.98 25.60
N PHE A 20 -30.44 11.52 24.44
CA PHE A 20 -29.95 10.79 23.28
C PHE A 20 -28.51 11.15 22.88
N GLY A 21 -27.89 12.13 23.56
CA GLY A 21 -26.61 12.69 23.20
C GLY A 21 -26.71 13.73 22.06
N PRO A 22 -25.58 14.38 21.71
CA PRO A 22 -25.55 15.41 20.68
C PRO A 22 -25.84 14.81 19.28
N ASP A 23 -26.55 15.57 18.46
CA ASP A 23 -26.89 15.15 17.09
C ASP A 23 -25.63 14.88 16.25
N VAL A 24 -25.47 13.62 15.86
CA VAL A 24 -24.31 13.14 15.07
C VAL A 24 -24.21 13.85 13.72
N GLY A 25 -25.35 14.21 13.10
CA GLY A 25 -25.40 14.95 11.85
C GLY A 25 -24.81 16.36 11.99
N SER A 26 -25.23 17.07 13.03
CA SER A 26 -24.69 18.39 13.37
C SER A 26 -23.21 18.34 13.74
N MET A 27 -22.78 17.33 14.50
CA MET A 27 -21.35 17.13 14.80
C MET A 27 -20.54 16.89 13.53
N LYS A 28 -20.98 16.00 12.65
CA LYS A 28 -20.31 15.73 11.36
C LYS A 28 -20.27 16.97 10.48
N GLY A 29 -21.33 17.78 10.46
CA GLY A 29 -21.39 19.02 9.69
C GLY A 29 -20.47 20.12 10.23
N ARG A 30 -20.17 20.11 11.52
CA ARG A 30 -19.24 21.06 12.17
C ARG A 30 -17.78 20.65 12.09
N ILE A 31 -17.47 19.42 11.66
CA ILE A 31 -16.09 18.97 11.41
C ILE A 31 -15.57 19.75 10.21
N THR A 32 -14.97 20.89 10.45
CA THR A 32 -14.16 21.58 9.44
C THR A 32 -12.88 20.79 9.27
N ARG A 33 -12.60 20.39 8.03
CA ARG A 33 -11.32 19.80 7.68
C ARG A 33 -10.23 20.83 7.94
N SER A 34 -9.53 20.72 9.06
CA SER A 34 -8.25 21.41 9.19
C SER A 34 -7.31 20.83 8.12
N ARG A 35 -6.59 21.70 7.41
CA ARG A 35 -5.48 21.21 6.56
C ARG A 35 -4.54 20.43 7.47
N PRO A 36 -4.24 19.16 7.13
CA PRO A 36 -3.21 18.46 7.87
C PRO A 36 -1.93 19.28 7.80
N LEU A 37 -1.22 19.37 8.90
CA LEU A 37 0.13 19.94 8.89
C LEU A 37 0.95 19.22 7.82
N PRO A 38 1.77 19.93 7.04
CA PRO A 38 2.65 19.29 6.09
C PRO A 38 3.54 18.30 6.85
N ALA A 39 3.55 17.05 6.41
CA ALA A 39 4.45 16.06 6.97
C ALA A 39 5.89 16.55 6.79
N GLN A 40 6.61 16.64 7.89
CA GLN A 40 8.04 16.91 7.85
C GLN A 40 8.75 15.57 7.67
N SER A 41 9.79 15.54 6.85
CA SER A 41 10.67 14.38 6.71
C SER A 41 12.06 14.77 7.19
N SER A 42 12.64 13.93 8.04
CA SER A 42 14.02 14.02 8.44
C SER A 42 14.86 13.01 7.67
N ILE A 43 16.04 13.42 7.21
CA ILE A 43 17.01 12.50 6.61
C ILE A 43 17.60 11.65 7.74
N ILE A 44 17.58 10.33 7.55
CA ILE A 44 18.12 9.36 8.50
C ILE A 44 19.35 8.71 7.89
N GLU A 45 20.41 8.68 8.66
CA GLU A 45 21.60 7.92 8.31
C GLU A 45 21.35 6.43 8.56
N ILE A 46 21.34 5.65 7.49
CA ILE A 46 21.15 4.20 7.55
C ILE A 46 22.53 3.56 7.72
N PRO A 47 22.68 2.60 8.66
CA PRO A 47 23.94 1.89 8.85
C PRO A 47 24.45 1.27 7.55
N PRO A 48 25.77 1.38 7.26
CA PRO A 48 26.35 0.87 6.01
C PRO A 48 26.08 -0.62 5.77
N GLU A 49 25.99 -1.40 6.84
CA GLU A 49 25.68 -2.84 6.75
C GLU A 49 24.29 -3.11 6.14
N LEU A 50 23.33 -2.20 6.36
CA LEU A 50 22.00 -2.28 5.76
C LEU A 50 22.00 -1.77 4.32
N LEU A 51 22.91 -0.88 3.96
CA LEU A 51 23.05 -0.38 2.59
C LEU A 51 23.75 -1.38 1.66
N GLN A 52 24.61 -2.24 2.16
CA GLN A 52 25.26 -3.31 1.38
C GLN A 52 24.26 -4.28 0.73
N ILE A 53 23.03 -4.36 1.27
CA ILE A 53 21.96 -5.21 0.73
C ILE A 53 21.36 -4.64 -0.56
N HIS A 54 21.64 -3.39 -0.89
CA HIS A 54 21.12 -2.74 -2.09
C HIS A 54 21.61 -3.38 -3.40
N GLU A 55 22.71 -4.15 -3.38
CA GLU A 55 23.38 -4.66 -4.57
C GLU A 55 22.88 -6.03 -5.07
N ASP A 56 22.21 -6.84 -4.23
CA ASP A 56 21.75 -8.17 -4.62
C ASP A 56 20.34 -8.47 -4.11
N ILE A 57 19.36 -7.83 -4.73
CA ILE A 57 18.00 -7.89 -4.25
C ILE A 57 17.13 -8.83 -5.06
N VAL A 58 16.36 -9.63 -4.31
CA VAL A 58 15.34 -10.51 -4.86
C VAL A 58 13.96 -9.89 -4.65
N LEU A 59 13.23 -9.73 -5.73
CA LEU A 59 11.84 -9.26 -5.74
C LEU A 59 10.90 -10.44 -5.98
N SER A 60 9.85 -10.57 -5.17
CA SER A 60 8.74 -11.47 -5.49
C SER A 60 7.57 -10.66 -6.03
N ILE A 61 6.96 -11.14 -7.10
CA ILE A 61 5.79 -10.53 -7.74
C ILE A 61 4.66 -11.54 -7.85
N ASP A 62 3.42 -11.06 -7.75
CA ASP A 62 2.23 -11.88 -7.92
C ASP A 62 1.01 -11.02 -8.26
N GLY A 63 -0.03 -11.64 -8.82
CA GLY A 63 -1.33 -11.03 -9.06
C GLY A 63 -2.15 -10.92 -7.78
N LEU A 64 -2.65 -9.74 -7.48
CA LEU A 64 -3.54 -9.49 -6.34
C LEU A 64 -4.93 -9.11 -6.85
N MET A 65 -5.94 -9.88 -6.46
CA MET A 65 -7.34 -9.59 -6.79
C MET A 65 -8.06 -8.99 -5.58
N VAL A 66 -8.69 -7.82 -5.77
CA VAL A 66 -9.54 -7.16 -4.77
C VAL A 66 -10.79 -6.63 -5.45
N ASN A 67 -11.95 -7.11 -5.03
CA ASN A 67 -13.26 -6.68 -5.57
C ASN A 67 -13.30 -6.66 -7.12
N SER A 68 -12.88 -7.74 -7.76
CA SER A 68 -12.78 -7.91 -9.22
C SER A 68 -11.83 -6.93 -9.93
N LEU A 69 -10.97 -6.23 -9.18
CA LEU A 69 -9.88 -5.43 -9.73
C LEU A 69 -8.57 -6.18 -9.56
N LYS A 70 -7.76 -6.20 -10.63
CA LYS A 70 -6.45 -6.88 -10.63
C LYS A 70 -5.34 -5.87 -10.39
N PHE A 71 -4.37 -6.27 -9.58
CA PHE A 71 -3.18 -5.47 -9.26
C PHE A 71 -1.94 -6.35 -9.40
N LEU A 72 -0.83 -5.76 -9.77
CA LEU A 72 0.48 -6.37 -9.66
C LEU A 72 1.06 -6.01 -8.29
N ALA A 73 1.17 -6.98 -7.40
CA ALA A 73 1.74 -6.79 -6.07
C ALA A 73 3.19 -7.28 -6.03
N THR A 74 4.03 -6.55 -5.32
CA THR A 74 5.43 -6.92 -5.16
C THR A 74 5.88 -6.84 -3.71
N VAL A 75 6.89 -7.63 -3.37
CA VAL A 75 7.58 -7.56 -2.09
C VAL A 75 9.08 -7.81 -2.28
N LEU A 76 9.87 -6.87 -1.77
CA LEU A 76 11.31 -7.01 -1.71
C LEU A 76 11.70 -8.00 -0.60
N HIS A 77 12.56 -8.99 -0.92
CA HIS A 77 13.08 -9.88 0.11
C HIS A 77 13.90 -9.09 1.13
N ASP A 78 14.10 -9.62 2.31
CA ASP A 78 14.87 -9.08 3.42
C ASP A 78 14.40 -7.73 3.97
N VAL A 79 14.20 -6.73 3.14
CA VAL A 79 13.68 -5.41 3.54
C VAL A 79 12.16 -5.44 3.74
N PHE A 80 11.42 -6.29 3.02
CA PHE A 80 9.96 -6.34 3.00
C PHE A 80 9.29 -5.04 2.52
N TYR A 81 9.96 -4.28 1.68
CA TYR A 81 9.31 -3.15 1.01
C TYR A 81 8.27 -3.67 0.01
N ARG A 82 7.07 -3.14 0.07
CA ARG A 82 5.91 -3.59 -0.69
C ARG A 82 5.44 -2.51 -1.63
N THR A 83 5.06 -2.91 -2.84
CA THR A 83 4.34 -2.03 -3.78
C THR A 83 3.17 -2.78 -4.39
N ASP A 84 2.24 -2.03 -4.92
CA ASP A 84 1.20 -2.52 -5.81
C ASP A 84 0.94 -1.52 -6.95
N GLN A 85 0.50 -2.03 -8.09
CA GLN A 85 0.07 -1.23 -9.23
C GLN A 85 -1.23 -1.80 -9.79
N TYR A 86 -2.17 -0.92 -10.11
CA TYR A 86 -3.43 -1.32 -10.71
C TYR A 86 -3.22 -1.75 -12.16
N LEU A 87 -3.68 -2.94 -12.51
CA LEU A 87 -3.71 -3.46 -13.86
C LEU A 87 -5.06 -3.10 -14.49
N SER A 88 -5.03 -2.15 -15.41
CA SER A 88 -6.25 -1.74 -16.15
C SER A 88 -6.69 -2.81 -17.14
N GLU A 89 -5.74 -3.55 -17.68
CA GLU A 89 -5.93 -4.63 -18.65
C GLU A 89 -4.99 -5.79 -18.33
N ASP A 90 -5.43 -7.00 -18.67
CA ASP A 90 -4.63 -8.22 -18.50
C ASP A 90 -3.78 -8.49 -19.75
N THR A 91 -2.93 -7.54 -20.09
CA THR A 91 -2.05 -7.58 -21.27
C THR A 91 -0.58 -7.52 -20.89
N ALA A 92 0.29 -8.17 -21.67
CA ALA A 92 1.73 -8.17 -21.41
C ALA A 92 2.31 -6.74 -21.35
N ASN A 93 1.84 -5.83 -22.20
CA ASN A 93 2.28 -4.44 -22.20
C ASN A 93 1.93 -3.72 -20.88
N ASN A 94 0.72 -3.92 -20.37
CA ASN A 94 0.30 -3.30 -19.11
C ASN A 94 1.10 -3.82 -17.92
N TYR A 95 1.43 -5.11 -17.90
CA TYR A 95 2.34 -5.68 -16.90
C TYR A 95 3.74 -5.07 -16.98
N GLU A 96 4.28 -4.95 -18.21
CA GLU A 96 5.60 -4.33 -18.42
C GLU A 96 5.62 -2.87 -17.95
N ASP A 97 4.58 -2.09 -18.24
CA ASP A 97 4.48 -0.70 -17.82
C ASP A 97 4.34 -0.56 -16.30
N CYS A 98 3.49 -1.36 -15.67
CA CYS A 98 3.40 -1.42 -14.20
C CYS A 98 4.75 -1.81 -13.56
N MET A 99 5.46 -2.76 -14.16
CA MET A 99 6.76 -3.18 -13.64
C MET A 99 7.84 -2.11 -13.81
N LYS A 100 7.81 -1.31 -14.88
CA LYS A 100 8.71 -0.15 -15.06
C LYS A 100 8.52 0.88 -13.96
N GLU A 101 7.26 1.20 -13.62
CA GLU A 101 6.95 2.13 -12.52
C GLU A 101 7.48 1.60 -11.18
N ILE A 102 7.22 0.32 -10.87
CA ILE A 102 7.70 -0.34 -9.66
C ILE A 102 9.23 -0.34 -9.61
N TYR A 103 9.87 -0.74 -10.69
CA TYR A 103 11.33 -0.79 -10.80
C TYR A 103 11.99 0.58 -10.58
N THR A 104 11.35 1.63 -11.11
CA THR A 104 11.81 3.01 -10.93
C THR A 104 11.86 3.40 -9.45
N VAL A 105 10.85 3.00 -8.66
CA VAL A 105 10.83 3.26 -7.21
C VAL A 105 12.03 2.60 -6.52
N TYR A 106 12.32 1.35 -6.84
CA TYR A 106 13.47 0.64 -6.25
C TYR A 106 14.80 1.25 -6.68
N LYS A 107 14.93 1.57 -7.96
CA LYS A 107 16.16 2.19 -8.50
C LYS A 107 16.43 3.57 -7.90
N GLN A 108 15.39 4.39 -7.69
CA GLN A 108 15.51 5.68 -7.00
C GLN A 108 15.97 5.53 -5.54
N GLY A 109 15.61 4.44 -4.88
CA GLY A 109 16.10 4.08 -3.56
C GLY A 109 17.52 3.48 -3.54
N GLY A 110 18.18 3.40 -4.68
CA GLY A 110 19.53 2.83 -4.79
C GLY A 110 19.57 1.31 -4.83
N PHE A 111 18.43 0.64 -5.02
CA PHE A 111 18.35 -0.81 -5.05
C PHE A 111 18.56 -1.38 -6.46
N THR A 112 19.41 -2.40 -6.56
CA THR A 112 19.61 -3.17 -7.79
C THR A 112 18.90 -4.52 -7.68
N ILE A 113 17.85 -4.70 -8.46
CA ILE A 113 17.10 -5.96 -8.49
C ILE A 113 17.83 -6.91 -9.43
N ASN A 114 18.38 -8.00 -8.87
CA ASN A 114 19.10 -9.00 -9.62
C ASN A 114 18.24 -10.20 -9.99
N LYS A 115 17.19 -10.45 -9.21
CA LYS A 115 16.33 -11.61 -9.40
C LYS A 115 14.87 -11.30 -9.12
N ILE A 116 13.99 -11.81 -9.96
CA ILE A 116 12.55 -11.75 -9.76
C ILE A 116 12.01 -13.16 -9.62
N HIS A 117 11.25 -13.40 -8.54
CA HIS A 117 10.48 -14.63 -8.32
C HIS A 117 9.01 -14.36 -8.64
N CYS A 118 8.44 -15.18 -9.49
CA CYS A 118 7.04 -15.08 -9.89
C CYS A 118 6.47 -16.42 -10.33
N ASP A 119 5.16 -16.46 -10.45
CA ASP A 119 4.47 -17.61 -11.03
C ASP A 119 4.68 -17.68 -12.54
N ASN A 120 4.49 -18.86 -13.11
CA ASN A 120 4.72 -19.12 -14.53
C ASN A 120 3.82 -18.32 -15.47
N GLU A 121 2.69 -17.79 -14.97
CA GLU A 121 1.80 -16.93 -15.75
C GLU A 121 2.47 -15.64 -16.24
N PHE A 122 3.50 -15.18 -15.53
CA PHE A 122 4.24 -13.95 -15.85
C PHE A 122 5.32 -14.09 -16.91
N HIS A 123 5.62 -15.33 -17.37
CA HIS A 123 6.72 -15.61 -18.29
C HIS A 123 6.72 -14.70 -19.54
N LYS A 124 5.58 -14.64 -20.24
CA LYS A 124 5.48 -13.87 -21.49
C LYS A 124 5.60 -12.34 -21.29
N SER A 125 5.19 -11.84 -20.15
CA SER A 125 5.16 -10.40 -19.86
C SER A 125 6.44 -9.89 -19.21
N MET A 126 7.13 -10.71 -18.43
CA MET A 126 8.28 -10.26 -17.64
C MET A 126 9.63 -10.53 -18.28
N ASP A 127 9.77 -11.54 -19.18
CA ASP A 127 11.04 -11.82 -19.83
C ASP A 127 11.55 -10.65 -20.65
N SER A 128 10.65 -10.00 -21.42
CA SER A 128 11.00 -8.82 -22.21
C SER A 128 11.47 -7.67 -21.32
N PHE A 129 10.78 -7.46 -20.20
CA PHE A 129 11.16 -6.43 -19.23
C PHE A 129 12.53 -6.73 -18.61
N ALA A 130 12.74 -7.96 -18.12
CA ALA A 130 13.96 -8.38 -17.43
C ALA A 130 15.20 -8.30 -18.33
N ALA A 131 15.07 -8.70 -19.60
CA ALA A 131 16.15 -8.66 -20.58
C ALA A 131 16.59 -7.23 -20.96
N LYS A 132 15.70 -6.26 -20.85
CA LYS A 132 15.98 -4.83 -21.17
C LYS A 132 16.71 -4.09 -20.05
N GLN A 133 16.83 -4.68 -18.87
CA GLN A 133 17.51 -4.03 -17.74
C GLN A 133 19.04 -4.17 -17.86
N ASP A 134 19.76 -3.24 -17.23
CA ASP A 134 21.22 -3.27 -17.15
C ASP A 134 21.65 -3.16 -15.68
N PRO A 135 22.22 -4.24 -15.11
CA PRO A 135 22.36 -5.59 -15.69
C PRO A 135 21.01 -6.31 -15.88
N PRO A 136 20.94 -7.31 -16.78
CA PRO A 136 19.73 -8.09 -17.00
C PRO A 136 19.27 -8.82 -15.73
N ILE A 137 17.96 -8.77 -15.45
CA ILE A 137 17.39 -9.40 -14.26
C ILE A 137 17.18 -10.90 -14.50
N ARG A 138 17.57 -11.72 -13.54
CA ARG A 138 17.32 -13.16 -13.60
C ARG A 138 15.89 -13.48 -13.19
N MET A 139 15.15 -14.11 -14.10
CA MET A 139 13.80 -14.59 -13.79
C MET A 139 13.84 -15.97 -13.14
N ASN A 140 13.05 -16.18 -12.11
CA ASN A 140 12.85 -17.47 -11.45
C ASN A 140 11.35 -17.74 -11.35
N TYR A 141 10.88 -18.59 -12.23
CA TYR A 141 9.48 -18.99 -12.30
C TYR A 141 9.24 -20.18 -11.37
N ALA A 142 8.15 -20.11 -10.59
CA ALA A 142 7.72 -21.26 -9.79
C ALA A 142 7.35 -22.43 -10.73
N ALA A 143 7.71 -23.64 -10.33
CA ALA A 143 7.32 -24.83 -11.08
C ALA A 143 5.79 -25.00 -11.09
N ALA A 144 5.26 -25.72 -12.08
CA ALA A 144 3.83 -25.97 -12.18
C ALA A 144 3.32 -26.65 -10.88
N GLY A 145 2.44 -25.98 -10.16
CA GLY A 145 1.91 -26.42 -8.86
C GLY A 145 2.71 -25.95 -7.64
N GLU A 146 3.84 -25.23 -7.85
CA GLU A 146 4.53 -24.49 -6.80
C GLU A 146 4.19 -23.01 -6.94
N HIS A 147 3.77 -22.39 -5.86
CA HIS A 147 3.53 -20.95 -5.79
C HIS A 147 4.78 -20.24 -5.28
N ALA A 148 4.87 -18.93 -5.54
CA ALA A 148 5.90 -18.07 -4.96
C ALA A 148 5.53 -17.74 -3.48
N PRO A 149 5.99 -18.49 -2.46
CA PRO A 149 5.42 -18.43 -1.10
C PRO A 149 5.50 -17.04 -0.46
N ARG A 150 6.50 -16.25 -0.83
CA ARG A 150 6.66 -14.88 -0.32
C ARG A 150 5.65 -13.91 -0.94
N ALA A 151 5.41 -14.02 -2.24
CA ALA A 151 4.43 -13.20 -2.94
C ALA A 151 3.01 -13.51 -2.45
N GLU A 152 2.69 -14.80 -2.33
CA GLU A 152 1.42 -15.29 -1.81
C GLU A 152 1.16 -14.79 -0.37
N ARG A 153 2.16 -14.93 0.51
CA ARG A 153 2.09 -14.41 1.88
C ARG A 153 1.92 -12.90 1.92
N ASN A 154 2.59 -12.17 1.02
CA ASN A 154 2.44 -10.73 0.88
C ASN A 154 1.00 -10.36 0.51
N ASN A 155 0.41 -11.05 -0.47
CA ASN A 155 -0.96 -10.84 -0.90
C ASN A 155 -1.97 -11.08 0.23
N ILE A 156 -1.78 -12.15 1.03
CA ILE A 156 -2.60 -12.43 2.21
C ILE A 156 -2.55 -11.25 3.19
N VAL A 157 -1.36 -10.75 3.52
CA VAL A 157 -1.19 -9.62 4.45
C VAL A 157 -1.87 -8.35 3.92
N ILE A 158 -1.70 -8.05 2.64
CA ILE A 158 -2.35 -6.88 2.01
C ILE A 158 -3.87 -7.02 2.07
N GLN A 159 -4.42 -8.18 1.69
CA GLN A 159 -5.85 -8.44 1.72
C GLN A 159 -6.44 -8.38 3.14
N GLU A 160 -5.75 -8.89 4.14
CA GLU A 160 -6.16 -8.78 5.56
C GLU A 160 -6.28 -7.31 5.99
N ARG A 161 -5.31 -6.48 5.61
CA ARG A 161 -5.33 -5.04 5.94
C ARG A 161 -6.40 -4.28 5.17
N ILE A 162 -6.63 -4.62 3.91
CA ILE A 162 -7.73 -4.04 3.12
C ILE A 162 -9.07 -4.39 3.76
N ARG A 163 -9.30 -5.65 4.15
CA ARG A 163 -10.53 -6.07 4.85
C ARG A 163 -10.70 -5.33 6.17
N ALA A 164 -9.63 -5.22 6.98
CA ALA A 164 -9.70 -4.48 8.23
C ALA A 164 -10.06 -3.00 8.02
N ASN A 165 -9.50 -2.36 7.00
CA ASN A 165 -9.86 -0.98 6.64
C ASN A 165 -11.31 -0.88 6.14
N TYR A 166 -11.77 -1.85 5.34
CA TYR A 166 -13.13 -1.90 4.82
C TYR A 166 -14.18 -1.92 5.94
N TYR A 167 -14.00 -2.80 6.93
CA TYR A 167 -14.93 -2.92 8.06
C TYR A 167 -14.96 -1.70 8.99
N GLN A 168 -14.01 -0.79 8.88
CA GLN A 168 -14.00 0.48 9.59
C GLN A 168 -14.76 1.60 8.85
N LEU A 169 -15.12 1.36 7.59
CA LEU A 169 -15.84 2.35 6.80
C LEU A 169 -17.35 2.26 7.06
N PRO A 170 -18.05 3.40 7.07
CA PRO A 170 -19.50 3.43 7.25
C PRO A 170 -20.28 3.13 5.95
N TYR A 171 -19.71 2.33 5.05
CA TYR A 171 -20.28 2.04 3.74
C TYR A 171 -20.34 0.54 3.50
N ASP A 172 -21.49 0.04 3.05
CA ASP A 172 -21.67 -1.37 2.67
C ASP A 172 -21.11 -1.67 1.28
N THR A 173 -21.04 -0.66 0.42
CA THR A 173 -20.52 -0.78 -0.95
C THR A 173 -19.50 0.29 -1.24
N LEU A 174 -18.44 -0.09 -1.95
CA LEU A 174 -17.37 0.83 -2.32
C LEU A 174 -17.32 1.03 -3.84
N THR A 175 -17.07 2.25 -4.26
CA THR A 175 -16.77 2.53 -5.68
C THR A 175 -15.42 1.92 -6.07
N LYS A 176 -15.26 1.56 -7.34
CA LYS A 176 -13.98 1.05 -7.88
C LYS A 176 -12.80 1.97 -7.56
N THR A 177 -13.01 3.29 -7.64
CA THR A 177 -11.99 4.30 -7.32
C THR A 177 -11.54 4.22 -5.87
N LEU A 178 -12.48 4.06 -4.93
CA LEU A 178 -12.15 3.93 -3.52
C LEU A 178 -11.41 2.62 -3.22
N VAL A 179 -11.80 1.52 -3.87
CA VAL A 179 -11.09 0.24 -3.76
C VAL A 179 -9.64 0.39 -4.25
N LYS A 180 -9.41 0.98 -5.44
CA LYS A 180 -8.06 1.23 -5.95
C LYS A 180 -7.23 2.04 -4.96
N TYR A 181 -7.81 3.09 -4.38
CA TYR A 181 -7.12 3.92 -3.41
C TYR A 181 -6.79 3.17 -2.11
N MET A 182 -7.71 2.33 -1.62
CA MET A 182 -7.47 1.49 -0.44
C MET A 182 -6.35 0.49 -0.68
N VAL A 183 -6.32 -0.15 -1.85
CA VAL A 183 -5.24 -1.08 -2.21
C VAL A 183 -3.92 -0.32 -2.26
N ALA A 184 -3.80 0.74 -3.04
CA ALA A 184 -2.57 1.53 -3.18
C ALA A 184 -2.04 2.12 -1.85
N LYS A 185 -2.93 2.43 -0.89
CA LYS A 185 -2.52 2.92 0.45
C LYS A 185 -2.02 1.83 1.38
N THR A 186 -2.45 0.59 1.20
CA THR A 186 -2.15 -0.48 2.15
C THR A 186 -0.67 -0.85 2.21
N PRO A 187 0.04 -1.13 1.09
CA PRO A 187 1.48 -1.36 1.11
C PRO A 187 2.25 -0.15 1.64
N ARG A 188 1.85 1.06 1.25
CA ARG A 188 2.48 2.30 1.74
C ARG A 188 2.45 2.38 3.26
N LYS A 189 1.29 2.11 3.88
CA LYS A 189 1.17 2.07 5.34
C LYS A 189 2.03 0.97 5.97
N LEU A 190 2.05 -0.23 5.37
CA LEU A 190 2.86 -1.34 5.88
C LEU A 190 4.36 -1.03 5.85
N ASN A 191 4.81 -0.25 4.87
CA ASN A 191 6.21 0.14 4.74
C ASN A 191 6.70 1.13 5.80
N PHE A 192 5.81 1.74 6.60
CA PHE A 192 6.19 2.60 7.74
C PHE A 192 6.59 1.83 9.00
N PHE A 193 6.32 0.54 9.05
CA PHE A 193 6.59 -0.27 10.24
C PHE A 193 7.66 -1.32 9.95
N PRO A 194 8.60 -1.54 10.89
CA PRO A 194 9.57 -2.63 10.75
C PRO A 194 8.87 -3.96 10.53
N ALA A 195 9.33 -4.73 9.57
CA ALA A 195 8.76 -6.03 9.28
C ALA A 195 9.21 -7.06 10.31
N LYS A 196 8.30 -7.90 10.82
CA LYS A 196 8.59 -8.91 11.86
C LYS A 196 9.77 -9.82 11.54
N HIS A 197 9.98 -10.12 10.26
CA HIS A 197 11.06 -10.99 9.76
C HIS A 197 11.97 -10.24 8.78
N GLY A 198 11.95 -8.90 8.84
CA GLY A 198 12.82 -8.05 8.03
C GLY A 198 14.23 -7.97 8.61
N ILE A 199 15.10 -7.40 7.82
CA ILE A 199 16.52 -7.25 8.13
C ILE A 199 16.77 -6.37 9.36
N SER A 200 15.86 -5.46 9.66
CA SER A 200 15.96 -4.58 10.82
C SER A 200 14.70 -4.63 11.67
N LYS A 201 14.89 -4.60 12.99
CA LYS A 201 13.81 -4.43 13.97
C LYS A 201 13.50 -2.96 14.27
N HIS A 202 14.38 -2.04 13.88
CA HIS A 202 14.31 -0.61 14.21
C HIS A 202 13.96 0.22 12.98
N TYR A 203 14.55 -0.09 11.83
CA TYR A 203 14.31 0.65 10.59
C TYR A 203 13.17 0.03 9.81
N SER A 204 12.21 0.88 9.42
CA SER A 204 11.11 0.46 8.55
C SER A 204 11.59 0.24 7.11
N PRO A 205 10.88 -0.56 6.30
CA PRO A 205 11.19 -0.71 4.88
C PRO A 205 11.30 0.63 4.14
N ARG A 206 10.43 1.59 4.50
CA ARG A 206 10.47 2.93 3.92
C ARG A 206 11.74 3.68 4.29
N MET A 207 12.16 3.64 5.56
CA MET A 207 13.39 4.29 6.00
C MET A 207 14.60 3.74 5.25
N ILE A 208 14.67 2.40 5.09
CA ILE A 208 15.78 1.74 4.38
C ILE A 208 15.80 2.14 2.90
N LEU A 209 14.63 2.23 2.24
CA LEU A 209 14.55 2.55 0.82
C LEU A 209 14.81 4.04 0.53
N HIS A 210 14.19 4.93 1.32
CA HIS A 210 14.21 6.37 1.02
C HIS A 210 15.22 7.16 1.87
N GLN A 211 15.81 6.52 2.90
CA GLN A 211 16.68 7.16 3.88
C GLN A 211 16.01 8.37 4.57
N GLU A 212 14.70 8.32 4.67
CA GLU A 212 13.86 9.34 5.25
C GLU A 212 12.91 8.76 6.29
N ASN A 213 12.72 9.48 7.39
CA ASN A 213 11.62 9.24 8.32
C ASN A 213 10.59 10.36 8.17
N ILE A 214 9.34 10.02 8.40
CA ILE A 214 8.27 11.01 8.52
C ILE A 214 8.06 11.26 10.00
N ASP A 215 8.22 12.52 10.40
CA ASP A 215 7.91 12.94 11.76
C ASP A 215 6.39 13.08 11.88
N PHE A 216 5.82 12.27 12.74
CA PHE A 216 4.41 12.33 13.11
C PHE A 216 4.35 13.05 14.46
N ASP A 217 4.22 14.36 14.43
CA ASP A 217 3.88 15.17 15.62
C ASP A 217 2.39 15.21 15.87
#